data_4b663f59246ca671ab08c3237a5fb281
#
_entry.id   4b663f59246ca671ab08c3237a5fb281
#
_cell.length_a   1.000
_cell.length_b   1.000
_cell.length_c   1.000
_cell.angle_alpha   90.00
_cell.angle_beta   90.00
_cell.angle_gamma   90.00
#
_symmetry.space_group_name_H-M   'P 1'
#
loop_
_entity.id
_entity.type
_entity.pdbx_description
1 polymer ?
#
loop_
_entity_poly.entity_id
_entity_poly.type
_entity_poly.pdbx_seq_one_letter_code
_entity_poly.pdbx_strand_id
1 'polypeptide(L)'
;MPALEPSGPPFPDAPPPTWPGATWIGSVIVEPDAAATEPAADTGGDTALPHAQGYSRARLLVRGATRLYGMATVDVRDGAVRTDELEQAVDAAIAAAPPDPVSDDVEQAPTPALSVVLCTRDRPEALRVALGSVLAQEYPEFEVIVVDNAPATDATARVVAELDHPRVRLITEPVPGLSVARNTGVAAASAPWVVFTDDDVRTDPGWLRAVARGIASGGRRCACVSGFVPTGELRTPAQAWFDSRIGWNRVFAPRVFRLSEPPADLPLFPFQVGVYGAGANFAARRDVIAALRGFDVHLGAGTDTKGGEDIDFFFRVILAGHTLVYEPSAIVWHRHRDTDDALVSQAVGYGRGFSAWATKTLLSPANLGRGLWAVARRGSLNLKPLADYRDPMSTDTPPPPVGVDVLRVEHRATLSGPPAYLRSRLRPAVRRARPLVDSARRAADDRIRALRRR
;
A
#
# COMPACT_ATOMS: atom_id res chain seq x y z
N MET A 1 -33.11 -5.52 2.78
CA MET A 1 -32.01 -4.53 2.71
C MET A 1 -32.33 -3.49 1.67
N PRO A 2 -31.87 -2.23 1.77
CA PRO A 2 -31.89 -1.33 0.62
C PRO A 2 -31.15 -2.03 -0.54
N ALA A 3 -31.55 -1.78 -1.78
CA ALA A 3 -30.93 -2.42 -2.94
C ALA A 3 -29.42 -2.20 -2.91
N LEU A 4 -28.65 -3.29 -2.98
CA LEU A 4 -27.19 -3.20 -3.03
C LEU A 4 -26.77 -2.63 -4.38
N GLU A 5 -26.09 -1.49 -4.37
CA GLU A 5 -25.56 -0.84 -5.57
C GLU A 5 -24.05 -1.05 -5.66
N PRO A 6 -23.57 -1.99 -6.48
CA PRO A 6 -22.15 -2.18 -6.70
C PRO A 6 -21.53 -0.95 -7.39
N SER A 7 -20.44 -0.42 -6.80
CA SER A 7 -19.62 0.59 -7.47
C SER A 7 -18.85 -0.03 -8.63
N GLY A 8 -18.66 0.74 -9.71
CA GLY A 8 -17.90 0.30 -10.87
C GLY A 8 -16.44 -0.06 -10.57
N PRO A 9 -15.74 -0.71 -11.53
CA PRO A 9 -14.37 -1.10 -11.35
C PRO A 9 -13.46 0.12 -11.16
N PRO A 10 -12.40 0.00 -10.36
CA PRO A 10 -11.45 1.11 -10.15
C PRO A 10 -10.81 1.63 -11.45
N PHE A 11 -10.68 0.77 -12.47
CA PHE A 11 -10.14 1.11 -13.78
C PHE A 11 -11.14 0.78 -14.89
N PRO A 12 -12.17 1.62 -15.11
CA PRO A 12 -13.27 1.34 -16.02
C PRO A 12 -12.89 1.37 -17.51
N ASP A 13 -11.81 2.08 -17.87
CA ASP A 13 -11.39 2.30 -19.26
C ASP A 13 -10.65 1.09 -19.87
N ALA A 14 -10.46 0.04 -19.09
CA ALA A 14 -9.82 -1.18 -19.57
C ALA A 14 -10.75 -1.92 -20.55
N PRO A 15 -10.25 -2.42 -21.71
CA PRO A 15 -11.06 -3.18 -22.65
C PRO A 15 -11.56 -4.49 -22.01
N PRO A 16 -12.66 -5.12 -22.50
CA PRO A 16 -13.14 -6.39 -21.99
C PRO A 16 -12.02 -7.45 -21.92
N PRO A 17 -11.98 -8.31 -20.90
CA PRO A 17 -10.94 -9.31 -20.77
C PRO A 17 -11.11 -10.42 -21.82
N THR A 18 -9.98 -10.96 -22.27
CA THR A 18 -9.93 -12.13 -23.16
C THR A 18 -9.64 -13.45 -22.43
N TRP A 19 -9.18 -13.35 -21.19
CA TRP A 19 -8.87 -14.51 -20.36
C TRP A 19 -10.13 -15.01 -19.62
N PRO A 20 -10.51 -16.29 -19.74
CA PRO A 20 -11.75 -16.82 -19.12
C PRO A 20 -11.77 -16.78 -17.59
N GLY A 21 -10.57 -16.73 -16.95
CA GLY A 21 -10.45 -16.62 -15.49
C GLY A 21 -10.52 -15.20 -14.95
N ALA A 22 -10.80 -14.21 -15.81
CA ALA A 22 -10.87 -12.80 -15.39
C ALA A 22 -11.98 -12.60 -14.36
N THR A 23 -11.68 -11.77 -13.35
CA THR A 23 -12.60 -11.44 -12.27
C THR A 23 -12.85 -9.94 -12.26
N TRP A 24 -14.08 -9.53 -12.34
CA TRP A 24 -14.51 -8.14 -12.17
C TRP A 24 -14.24 -7.68 -10.74
N ILE A 25 -13.68 -6.49 -10.57
CA ILE A 25 -13.34 -5.92 -9.27
C ILE A 25 -14.18 -4.68 -9.04
N GLY A 26 -14.79 -4.58 -7.86
CA GLY A 26 -15.56 -3.41 -7.45
C GLY A 26 -15.76 -3.37 -5.95
N SER A 27 -16.70 -2.57 -5.50
CA SER A 27 -17.09 -2.49 -4.08
C SER A 27 -18.59 -2.35 -3.92
N VAL A 28 -19.10 -2.72 -2.75
CA VAL A 28 -20.46 -2.46 -2.33
C VAL A 28 -20.44 -1.79 -0.97
N ILE A 29 -21.21 -0.71 -0.83
CA ILE A 29 -21.34 0.03 0.43
C ILE A 29 -22.58 -0.52 1.14
N VAL A 30 -22.41 -0.89 2.41
CA VAL A 30 -23.48 -1.35 3.29
C VAL A 30 -23.62 -0.40 4.47
N GLU A 31 -24.85 -0.05 4.82
CA GLU A 31 -25.11 0.77 6.00
C GLU A 31 -25.25 -0.13 7.24
N PRO A 32 -24.67 0.27 8.40
CA PRO A 32 -24.65 -0.56 9.61
C PRO A 32 -26.02 -1.01 10.13
N ASP A 33 -27.04 -0.17 9.93
CA ASP A 33 -28.39 -0.45 10.42
C ASP A 33 -29.25 -1.31 9.48
N ALA A 34 -28.75 -1.63 8.28
CA ALA A 34 -29.48 -2.45 7.33
C ALA A 34 -29.50 -3.96 7.71
N ALA A 35 -28.66 -4.37 8.64
CA ALA A 35 -28.58 -5.77 9.11
C ALA A 35 -29.77 -6.24 9.97
N ALA A 36 -30.68 -5.34 10.34
CA ALA A 36 -31.81 -5.62 11.24
C ALA A 36 -33.22 -5.59 10.57
N THR A 37 -33.29 -5.33 9.27
CA THR A 37 -34.57 -5.38 8.55
C THR A 37 -34.86 -6.81 8.08
N GLU A 38 -36.13 -7.24 8.22
CA GLU A 38 -36.62 -8.56 7.75
C GLU A 38 -36.11 -8.86 6.32
N PRO A 39 -35.83 -10.14 6.00
CA PRO A 39 -35.35 -10.51 4.66
C PRO A 39 -36.34 -9.92 3.63
N ALA A 40 -35.80 -9.12 2.72
CA ALA A 40 -36.58 -8.58 1.61
C ALA A 40 -37.23 -9.76 0.88
N ALA A 41 -38.50 -9.61 0.53
CA ALA A 41 -39.21 -10.60 -0.28
C ALA A 41 -38.35 -10.92 -1.51
N ASP A 42 -38.19 -12.20 -1.81
CA ASP A 42 -37.46 -12.75 -2.96
C ASP A 42 -37.74 -11.91 -4.22
N THR A 43 -36.84 -11.01 -4.55
CA THR A 43 -37.01 -10.12 -5.70
C THR A 43 -36.54 -10.77 -6.98
N GLY A 44 -36.01 -12.01 -6.94
CA GLY A 44 -35.71 -12.86 -8.11
C GLY A 44 -35.01 -12.20 -9.30
N GLY A 45 -34.42 -11.02 -9.11
CA GLY A 45 -33.84 -10.20 -10.17
C GLY A 45 -32.33 -10.29 -10.26
N ASP A 46 -31.79 -9.71 -11.32
CA ASP A 46 -30.36 -9.57 -11.52
C ASP A 46 -29.91 -8.13 -11.23
N THR A 47 -28.77 -7.99 -10.52
CA THR A 47 -28.09 -6.71 -10.28
C THR A 47 -27.03 -6.52 -11.35
N ALA A 48 -27.17 -5.46 -12.16
CA ALA A 48 -26.20 -5.13 -13.21
C ALA A 48 -24.88 -4.65 -12.61
N LEU A 49 -23.76 -5.12 -13.17
CA LEU A 49 -22.43 -4.65 -12.82
C LEU A 49 -21.88 -3.74 -13.93
N PRO A 50 -21.49 -2.49 -13.63
CA PRO A 50 -20.92 -1.60 -14.63
C PRO A 50 -19.64 -2.18 -15.26
N HIS A 51 -19.55 -2.16 -16.59
CA HIS A 51 -18.37 -2.64 -17.34
C HIS A 51 -18.01 -4.12 -17.08
N ALA A 52 -18.98 -4.99 -16.76
CA ALA A 52 -18.72 -6.40 -16.44
C ALA A 52 -18.80 -7.36 -17.65
N GLN A 53 -18.88 -6.84 -18.87
CA GLN A 53 -18.91 -7.65 -20.09
C GLN A 53 -17.61 -8.47 -20.22
N GLY A 54 -17.77 -9.78 -20.48
CA GLY A 54 -16.65 -10.71 -20.65
C GLY A 54 -16.05 -11.27 -19.34
N TYR A 55 -16.58 -10.85 -18.19
CA TYR A 55 -16.23 -11.46 -16.90
C TYR A 55 -17.24 -12.57 -16.54
N SER A 56 -16.74 -13.65 -15.94
CA SER A 56 -17.54 -14.76 -15.40
C SER A 56 -17.65 -14.74 -13.88
N ARG A 57 -16.90 -13.88 -13.20
CA ARG A 57 -16.86 -13.75 -11.75
C ARG A 57 -16.69 -12.30 -11.35
N ALA A 58 -17.25 -11.91 -10.21
CA ALA A 58 -17.02 -10.64 -9.58
C ALA A 58 -16.48 -10.82 -8.16
N ARG A 59 -15.56 -9.94 -7.76
CA ARG A 59 -15.07 -9.79 -6.39
C ARG A 59 -15.35 -8.37 -5.95
N LEU A 60 -16.14 -8.23 -4.89
CA LEU A 60 -16.57 -6.95 -4.35
C LEU A 60 -15.99 -6.74 -2.95
N LEU A 61 -15.39 -5.59 -2.73
CA LEU A 61 -15.04 -5.14 -1.39
C LEU A 61 -16.31 -4.71 -0.66
N VAL A 62 -16.69 -5.44 0.39
CA VAL A 62 -17.83 -5.11 1.25
C VAL A 62 -17.36 -4.15 2.32
N ARG A 63 -17.94 -2.95 2.33
CA ARG A 63 -17.51 -1.87 3.23
C ARG A 63 -18.67 -0.97 3.69
N GLY A 64 -18.53 -0.39 4.86
CA GLY A 64 -19.29 0.78 5.32
C GLY A 64 -18.57 2.09 5.00
N ALA A 65 -19.01 3.19 5.59
CA ALA A 65 -18.39 4.50 5.43
C ALA A 65 -16.94 4.53 5.97
N THR A 66 -16.67 3.86 7.08
CA THR A 66 -15.36 3.89 7.77
C THR A 66 -14.77 2.51 8.05
N ARG A 67 -15.50 1.44 7.75
CA ARG A 67 -15.15 0.06 8.08
C ARG A 67 -15.10 -0.83 6.85
N LEU A 68 -14.15 -1.76 6.81
CA LEU A 68 -14.16 -2.87 5.86
C LEU A 68 -14.68 -4.13 6.54
N TYR A 69 -15.56 -4.86 5.83
CA TYR A 69 -16.10 -6.12 6.32
C TYR A 69 -15.37 -7.31 5.72
N GLY A 70 -15.06 -7.28 4.42
CA GLY A 70 -14.41 -8.39 3.72
C GLY A 70 -14.55 -8.29 2.22
N MET A 71 -14.43 -9.45 1.56
CA MET A 71 -14.64 -9.60 0.12
C MET A 71 -15.80 -10.55 -0.13
N ALA A 72 -16.77 -10.16 -0.95
CA ALA A 72 -17.79 -11.02 -1.53
C ALA A 72 -17.34 -11.48 -2.92
N THR A 73 -17.56 -12.75 -3.25
CA THR A 73 -17.27 -13.28 -4.59
C THR A 73 -18.53 -13.96 -5.13
N VAL A 74 -18.95 -13.58 -6.32
CA VAL A 74 -20.18 -14.07 -6.98
C VAL A 74 -19.92 -14.34 -8.46
N ASP A 75 -20.73 -15.21 -9.06
CA ASP A 75 -20.67 -15.48 -10.49
C ASP A 75 -21.36 -14.35 -11.29
N VAL A 76 -20.79 -14.02 -12.44
CA VAL A 76 -21.32 -13.03 -13.39
C VAL A 76 -21.88 -13.73 -14.60
N ARG A 77 -23.09 -13.33 -15.01
CA ARG A 77 -23.80 -13.82 -16.20
C ARG A 77 -24.29 -12.60 -16.99
N ASP A 78 -23.86 -12.48 -18.22
CA ASP A 78 -24.24 -11.37 -19.12
C ASP A 78 -24.05 -9.95 -18.54
N GLY A 79 -23.00 -9.78 -17.72
CA GLY A 79 -22.66 -8.51 -17.09
C GLY A 79 -23.46 -8.18 -15.82
N ALA A 80 -24.20 -9.16 -15.29
CA ALA A 80 -24.99 -9.03 -14.07
C ALA A 80 -24.73 -10.19 -13.11
N VAL A 81 -25.14 -10.03 -11.87
CA VAL A 81 -25.12 -11.05 -10.81
C VAL A 81 -26.52 -11.25 -10.28
N ARG A 82 -26.85 -12.46 -9.83
CA ARG A 82 -28.11 -12.67 -9.13
C ARG A 82 -28.14 -11.89 -7.83
N THR A 83 -29.21 -11.13 -7.60
CA THR A 83 -29.35 -10.28 -6.42
C THR A 83 -29.29 -11.09 -5.14
N ASP A 84 -29.95 -12.24 -5.09
CA ASP A 84 -29.96 -13.15 -3.93
C ASP A 84 -28.56 -13.74 -3.63
N GLU A 85 -27.79 -14.13 -4.66
CA GLU A 85 -26.40 -14.59 -4.49
C GLU A 85 -25.47 -13.47 -3.99
N LEU A 86 -25.67 -12.23 -4.46
CA LEU A 86 -24.92 -11.07 -4.01
C LEU A 86 -25.23 -10.74 -2.55
N GLU A 87 -26.49 -10.67 -2.16
CA GLU A 87 -26.92 -10.42 -0.79
C GLU A 87 -26.35 -11.47 0.17
N GLN A 88 -26.48 -12.75 -0.17
CA GLN A 88 -25.93 -13.84 0.64
C GLN A 88 -24.40 -13.73 0.80
N ALA A 89 -23.68 -13.38 -0.26
CA ALA A 89 -22.21 -13.23 -0.20
C ALA A 89 -21.79 -12.01 0.62
N VAL A 90 -22.56 -10.92 0.57
CA VAL A 90 -22.35 -9.72 1.38
C VAL A 90 -22.61 -10.01 2.86
N ASP A 91 -23.73 -10.67 3.19
CA ASP A 91 -24.06 -11.05 4.55
C ASP A 91 -23.02 -11.98 5.16
N ALA A 92 -22.51 -12.95 4.38
CA ALA A 92 -21.45 -13.82 4.81
C ALA A 92 -20.13 -13.04 5.10
N ALA A 93 -19.80 -12.04 4.29
CA ALA A 93 -18.64 -11.19 4.52
C ALA A 93 -18.79 -10.33 5.79
N ILE A 94 -20.00 -9.79 6.04
CA ILE A 94 -20.32 -9.02 7.25
C ILE A 94 -20.22 -9.92 8.50
N ALA A 95 -20.81 -11.11 8.44
CA ALA A 95 -20.79 -12.05 9.57
C ALA A 95 -19.39 -12.56 9.92
N ALA A 96 -18.49 -12.67 8.92
CA ALA A 96 -17.10 -13.07 9.10
C ALA A 96 -16.17 -11.93 9.48
N ALA A 97 -16.65 -10.68 9.45
CA ALA A 97 -15.83 -9.51 9.69
C ALA A 97 -15.26 -9.50 11.12
N PRO A 98 -13.99 -9.13 11.29
CA PRO A 98 -13.42 -8.98 12.62
C PRO A 98 -14.14 -7.87 13.39
N PRO A 99 -14.20 -7.95 14.74
CA PRO A 99 -14.78 -6.88 15.54
C PRO A 99 -14.08 -5.55 15.23
N ASP A 100 -14.86 -4.47 15.18
CA ASP A 100 -14.31 -3.14 15.00
C ASP A 100 -13.74 -2.63 16.32
N PRO A 101 -12.43 -2.40 16.42
CA PRO A 101 -11.84 -1.86 17.63
C PRO A 101 -11.94 -0.33 17.73
N VAL A 102 -12.47 0.34 16.68
CA VAL A 102 -12.50 1.81 16.59
C VAL A 102 -13.85 2.30 17.12
N SER A 103 -13.82 3.13 18.17
CA SER A 103 -15.01 3.83 18.65
C SER A 103 -15.46 4.92 17.68
N ASP A 104 -16.76 5.24 17.68
CA ASP A 104 -17.40 6.29 16.87
C ASP A 104 -16.76 7.67 17.04
N ASP A 105 -16.02 7.91 18.12
CA ASP A 105 -15.29 9.17 18.40
C ASP A 105 -14.21 9.52 17.36
N VAL A 106 -13.82 8.59 16.50
CA VAL A 106 -12.79 8.82 15.47
C VAL A 106 -13.35 9.45 14.20
N GLU A 107 -14.67 9.51 14.03
CA GLU A 107 -15.32 10.21 12.91
C GLU A 107 -15.06 11.72 12.93
N GLN A 108 -14.84 12.30 14.11
CA GLN A 108 -14.46 13.71 14.33
C GLN A 108 -12.95 13.93 14.44
N ALA A 109 -12.14 12.99 13.93
CA ALA A 109 -10.69 13.09 14.01
C ALA A 109 -10.18 14.41 13.40
N PRO A 110 -9.17 15.06 14.02
CA PRO A 110 -8.54 16.23 13.43
C PRO A 110 -8.01 15.91 12.03
N THR A 111 -8.19 16.83 11.11
CA THR A 111 -7.70 16.74 9.73
C THR A 111 -6.40 17.54 9.57
N PRO A 112 -5.23 16.96 9.88
CA PRO A 112 -3.97 17.67 9.73
C PRO A 112 -3.70 17.97 8.24
N ALA A 113 -2.99 19.07 7.95
CA ALA A 113 -2.51 19.34 6.60
C ALA A 113 -1.64 18.19 6.09
N LEU A 114 -1.81 17.81 4.82
CA LEU A 114 -1.14 16.67 4.18
C LEU A 114 -0.38 17.12 2.93
N SER A 115 0.84 16.60 2.73
CA SER A 115 1.55 16.68 1.44
C SER A 115 1.56 15.31 0.79
N VAL A 116 0.82 15.15 -0.31
CA VAL A 116 0.81 13.90 -1.07
C VAL A 116 2.02 13.90 -2.02
N VAL A 117 2.91 12.95 -1.88
CA VAL A 117 4.08 12.73 -2.75
C VAL A 117 3.77 11.58 -3.69
N LEU A 118 3.71 11.86 -4.98
CA LEU A 118 3.49 10.92 -6.06
C LEU A 118 4.75 10.88 -6.94
N CYS A 119 5.48 9.77 -6.88
CA CYS A 119 6.66 9.57 -7.69
C CYS A 119 6.29 8.86 -9.00
N THR A 120 6.81 9.35 -10.12
CA THR A 120 6.56 8.77 -11.44
C THR A 120 7.83 8.76 -12.28
N ARG A 121 7.85 7.94 -13.33
CA ARG A 121 8.89 7.94 -14.34
C ARG A 121 8.36 7.43 -15.67
N ASP A 122 8.30 8.31 -16.67
CA ASP A 122 7.94 7.98 -18.06
C ASP A 122 6.59 7.22 -18.21
N ARG A 123 5.56 7.57 -17.37
CA ARG A 123 4.23 6.92 -17.33
C ARG A 123 3.10 7.95 -17.30
N PRO A 124 2.96 8.80 -18.33
CA PRO A 124 2.02 9.92 -18.31
C PRO A 124 0.55 9.50 -18.18
N GLU A 125 0.11 8.39 -18.79
CA GLU A 125 -1.27 7.91 -18.73
C GLU A 125 -1.63 7.38 -17.34
N ALA A 126 -0.74 6.60 -16.74
CA ALA A 126 -0.92 6.10 -15.38
C ALA A 126 -0.96 7.27 -14.37
N LEU A 127 -0.04 8.23 -14.53
CA LEU A 127 -0.03 9.45 -13.73
C LEU A 127 -1.36 10.23 -13.82
N ARG A 128 -1.96 10.36 -15.00
CA ARG A 128 -3.26 11.06 -15.17
C ARG A 128 -4.33 10.42 -14.29
N VAL A 129 -4.43 9.09 -14.29
CA VAL A 129 -5.42 8.34 -13.50
C VAL A 129 -5.17 8.51 -12.01
N ALA A 130 -3.93 8.30 -11.56
CA ALA A 130 -3.57 8.42 -10.16
C ALA A 130 -3.80 9.86 -9.64
N LEU A 131 -3.29 10.86 -10.38
CA LEU A 131 -3.38 12.25 -10.01
C LEU A 131 -4.84 12.74 -9.99
N GLY A 132 -5.65 12.33 -10.98
CA GLY A 132 -7.09 12.64 -11.00
C GLY A 132 -7.81 12.10 -9.77
N SER A 133 -7.51 10.88 -9.34
CA SER A 133 -8.12 10.28 -8.13
C SER A 133 -7.67 10.95 -6.83
N VAL A 134 -6.40 11.40 -6.76
CA VAL A 134 -5.89 12.16 -5.60
C VAL A 134 -6.55 13.54 -5.52
N LEU A 135 -6.73 14.21 -6.65
CA LEU A 135 -7.35 15.55 -6.67
C LEU A 135 -8.86 15.53 -6.40
N ALA A 136 -9.51 14.39 -6.62
CA ALA A 136 -10.92 14.17 -6.28
C ALA A 136 -11.16 13.96 -4.77
N GLN A 137 -10.12 13.97 -3.93
CA GLN A 137 -10.26 13.79 -2.48
C GLN A 137 -10.99 14.97 -1.82
N GLU A 138 -12.04 14.67 -1.09
CA GLU A 138 -12.73 15.64 -0.22
C GLU A 138 -11.99 15.81 1.10
N TYR A 139 -10.87 16.54 1.07
CA TYR A 139 -10.04 16.80 2.23
C TYR A 139 -9.70 18.31 2.34
N PRO A 140 -9.76 18.92 3.58
CA PRO A 140 -9.68 20.36 3.72
C PRO A 140 -8.38 20.95 3.20
N GLU A 141 -7.24 20.43 3.66
CA GLU A 141 -5.93 21.02 3.41
C GLU A 141 -4.92 19.96 2.95
N PHE A 142 -4.64 19.93 1.64
CA PHE A 142 -3.58 19.11 1.09
C PHE A 142 -2.95 19.75 -0.17
N GLU A 143 -1.69 19.41 -0.41
CA GLU A 143 -0.97 19.66 -1.63
C GLU A 143 -0.52 18.34 -2.27
N VAL A 144 -0.24 18.36 -3.57
CA VAL A 144 0.29 17.22 -4.32
C VAL A 144 1.63 17.60 -4.94
N ILE A 145 2.64 16.79 -4.65
CA ILE A 145 3.99 16.95 -5.17
C ILE A 145 4.27 15.78 -6.10
N VAL A 146 4.21 16.04 -7.39
CA VAL A 146 4.62 15.06 -8.41
C VAL A 146 6.14 15.13 -8.54
N VAL A 147 6.80 14.01 -8.31
CA VAL A 147 8.26 13.89 -8.47
C VAL A 147 8.54 13.07 -9.73
N ASP A 148 9.01 13.74 -10.78
CA ASP A 148 9.43 13.13 -12.04
C ASP A 148 10.86 12.64 -11.93
N ASN A 149 11.03 11.32 -11.78
CA ASN A 149 12.30 10.70 -11.42
C ASN A 149 13.11 10.26 -12.63
N ALA A 150 14.19 10.96 -12.92
CA ALA A 150 15.10 10.70 -14.05
C ALA A 150 14.35 10.52 -15.37
N PRO A 151 13.50 11.50 -15.76
CA PRO A 151 12.66 11.40 -16.94
C PRO A 151 13.50 11.29 -18.22
N ALA A 152 13.02 10.45 -19.17
CA ALA A 152 13.60 10.37 -20.51
C ALA A 152 12.95 11.38 -21.46
N THR A 153 11.74 11.87 -21.13
CA THR A 153 10.96 12.81 -21.93
C THR A 153 10.30 13.87 -21.03
N ASP A 154 9.66 14.86 -21.64
CA ASP A 154 8.86 15.88 -20.97
C ASP A 154 7.37 15.46 -20.75
N ALA A 155 7.02 14.22 -21.00
CA ALA A 155 5.63 13.75 -20.97
C ALA A 155 4.95 13.97 -19.61
N THR A 156 5.66 13.72 -18.49
CA THR A 156 5.18 14.02 -17.13
C THR A 156 4.90 15.52 -16.97
N ALA A 157 5.83 16.35 -17.41
CA ALA A 157 5.68 17.81 -17.29
C ALA A 157 4.47 18.33 -18.10
N ARG A 158 4.22 17.76 -19.28
CA ARG A 158 3.02 18.09 -20.06
C ARG A 158 1.74 17.72 -19.34
N VAL A 159 1.65 16.53 -18.75
CA VAL A 159 0.47 16.11 -17.98
C VAL A 159 0.16 17.09 -16.86
N VAL A 160 1.19 17.50 -16.10
CA VAL A 160 1.00 18.44 -14.98
C VAL A 160 0.63 19.85 -15.48
N ALA A 161 1.23 20.30 -16.58
CA ALA A 161 0.92 21.59 -17.19
C ALA A 161 -0.50 21.65 -17.76
N GLU A 162 -0.94 20.57 -18.44
CA GLU A 162 -2.30 20.45 -18.98
C GLU A 162 -3.38 20.43 -17.88
N LEU A 163 -3.05 19.87 -16.72
CA LEU A 163 -3.95 19.83 -15.57
C LEU A 163 -4.15 21.21 -14.93
N ASP A 164 -3.11 22.05 -14.93
CA ASP A 164 -3.08 23.43 -14.38
C ASP A 164 -3.81 23.59 -13.03
N HIS A 165 -3.52 22.69 -12.07
CA HIS A 165 -4.24 22.63 -10.81
C HIS A 165 -3.44 23.28 -9.67
N PRO A 166 -4.02 24.22 -8.86
CA PRO A 166 -3.27 25.00 -7.87
C PRO A 166 -2.68 24.19 -6.71
N ARG A 167 -3.20 22.97 -6.45
CA ARG A 167 -2.67 22.06 -5.43
C ARG A 167 -1.48 21.25 -5.92
N VAL A 168 -1.16 21.25 -7.25
CA VAL A 168 -0.15 20.36 -7.83
C VAL A 168 1.14 21.12 -8.10
N ARG A 169 2.24 20.53 -7.67
CA ARG A 169 3.60 21.01 -8.01
C ARG A 169 4.41 19.88 -8.62
N LEU A 170 5.14 20.18 -9.68
CA LEU A 170 6.08 19.27 -10.33
C LEU A 170 7.50 19.55 -9.85
N ILE A 171 8.24 18.49 -9.55
CA ILE A 171 9.67 18.54 -9.24
C ILE A 171 10.36 17.47 -10.06
N THR A 172 11.43 17.85 -10.75
CA THR A 172 12.28 16.89 -11.48
C THR A 172 13.42 16.44 -10.57
N GLU A 173 13.56 15.14 -10.37
CA GLU A 173 14.69 14.53 -9.68
C GLU A 173 15.57 13.78 -10.70
N PRO A 174 16.75 14.29 -11.04
CA PRO A 174 17.59 13.73 -12.11
C PRO A 174 18.27 12.40 -11.74
N VAL A 175 18.39 12.10 -10.43
CA VAL A 175 19.05 10.88 -9.96
C VAL A 175 18.01 9.74 -9.93
N PRO A 176 18.21 8.65 -10.71
CA PRO A 176 17.26 7.54 -10.73
C PRO A 176 17.20 6.83 -9.38
N GLY A 177 15.99 6.51 -8.94
CA GLY A 177 15.72 5.72 -7.73
C GLY A 177 14.52 6.24 -6.94
N LEU A 178 13.59 5.34 -6.63
CA LEU A 178 12.36 5.67 -5.90
C LEU A 178 12.63 6.29 -4.53
N SER A 179 13.62 5.78 -3.80
CA SER A 179 14.03 6.36 -2.51
C SER A 179 14.55 7.79 -2.65
N VAL A 180 15.28 8.10 -3.73
CA VAL A 180 15.75 9.46 -4.01
C VAL A 180 14.56 10.36 -4.33
N ALA A 181 13.67 9.91 -5.20
CA ALA A 181 12.46 10.65 -5.57
C ALA A 181 11.58 10.94 -4.33
N ARG A 182 11.32 9.94 -3.48
CA ARG A 182 10.56 10.15 -2.23
C ARG A 182 11.24 11.15 -1.31
N ASN A 183 12.56 11.08 -1.14
CA ASN A 183 13.31 12.04 -0.33
C ASN A 183 13.22 13.46 -0.89
N THR A 184 13.24 13.61 -2.21
CA THR A 184 13.06 14.91 -2.89
C THR A 184 11.66 15.45 -2.65
N GLY A 185 10.62 14.59 -2.75
CA GLY A 185 9.25 14.96 -2.40
C GLY A 185 9.09 15.39 -0.93
N VAL A 186 9.70 14.66 0.00
CA VAL A 186 9.71 15.03 1.44
C VAL A 186 10.39 16.37 1.68
N ALA A 187 11.49 16.65 1.00
CA ALA A 187 12.18 17.93 1.12
C ALA A 187 11.34 19.12 0.65
N ALA A 188 10.47 18.89 -0.34
CA ALA A 188 9.56 19.88 -0.87
C ALA A 188 8.24 19.99 -0.10
N ALA A 189 7.87 18.98 0.70
CA ALA A 189 6.64 18.96 1.45
C ALA A 189 6.53 20.10 2.46
N SER A 190 5.38 20.79 2.50
CA SER A 190 5.11 21.88 3.45
C SER A 190 4.36 21.39 4.70
N ALA A 191 3.52 20.36 4.55
CA ALA A 191 2.69 19.83 5.62
C ALA A 191 3.46 19.01 6.66
N PRO A 192 2.91 18.85 7.89
CA PRO A 192 3.54 18.02 8.94
C PRO A 192 3.50 16.52 8.64
N TRP A 193 2.56 16.07 7.80
CA TRP A 193 2.43 14.70 7.36
C TRP A 193 2.63 14.59 5.86
N VAL A 194 3.42 13.60 5.46
CA VAL A 194 3.67 13.28 4.05
C VAL A 194 3.01 11.95 3.72
N VAL A 195 2.15 11.95 2.73
CA VAL A 195 1.42 10.77 2.24
C VAL A 195 2.06 10.33 0.94
N PHE A 196 2.35 9.04 0.81
CA PHE A 196 3.00 8.47 -0.37
C PHE A 196 2.04 7.57 -1.12
N THR A 197 2.05 7.72 -2.42
CA THR A 197 1.36 6.81 -3.35
C THR A 197 2.14 6.70 -4.66
N ASP A 198 1.79 5.70 -5.48
CA ASP A 198 2.47 5.41 -6.74
C ASP A 198 1.65 5.91 -7.94
N ASP A 199 2.19 5.83 -9.16
CA ASP A 199 1.53 6.28 -10.39
C ASP A 199 0.61 5.23 -11.04
N ASP A 200 0.66 3.97 -10.59
CA ASP A 200 -0.17 2.85 -11.08
C ASP A 200 -1.31 2.47 -10.13
N VAL A 201 -1.87 3.49 -9.49
CA VAL A 201 -2.94 3.35 -8.50
C VAL A 201 -4.16 4.23 -8.81
N ARG A 202 -5.27 3.91 -8.13
CA ARG A 202 -6.42 4.80 -7.97
C ARG A 202 -6.80 4.88 -6.51
N THR A 203 -6.80 6.08 -5.94
CA THR A 203 -7.18 6.29 -4.54
C THR A 203 -8.70 6.27 -4.39
N ASP A 204 -9.19 5.68 -3.30
CA ASP A 204 -10.60 5.73 -2.94
C ASP A 204 -11.01 7.15 -2.53
N PRO A 205 -12.25 7.60 -2.77
CA PRO A 205 -12.70 8.95 -2.41
C PRO A 205 -12.49 9.34 -0.94
N GLY A 206 -12.57 8.38 0.00
CA GLY A 206 -12.34 8.61 1.44
C GLY A 206 -10.89 8.44 1.90
N TRP A 207 -9.92 8.24 1.01
CA TRP A 207 -8.55 7.86 1.34
C TRP A 207 -7.85 8.80 2.33
N LEU A 208 -7.81 10.11 2.07
CA LEU A 208 -7.11 11.07 2.94
C LEU A 208 -7.81 11.23 4.30
N ARG A 209 -9.13 11.11 4.36
CA ARG A 209 -9.86 11.10 5.65
C ARG A 209 -9.53 9.86 6.46
N ALA A 210 -9.42 8.71 5.81
CA ALA A 210 -9.02 7.47 6.47
C ALA A 210 -7.56 7.54 6.98
N VAL A 211 -6.64 8.13 6.22
CA VAL A 211 -5.28 8.42 6.70
C VAL A 211 -5.32 9.27 7.97
N ALA A 212 -6.15 10.33 8.01
CA ALA A 212 -6.30 11.18 9.19
C ALA A 212 -6.85 10.42 10.41
N ARG A 213 -7.83 9.50 10.20
CA ARG A 213 -8.29 8.59 11.25
C ARG A 213 -7.18 7.71 11.81
N GLY A 214 -6.38 7.08 10.93
CA GLY A 214 -5.23 6.28 11.33
C GLY A 214 -4.20 7.09 12.13
N ILE A 215 -3.99 8.37 11.78
CA ILE A 215 -3.14 9.29 12.55
C ILE A 215 -3.68 9.50 13.97
N ALA A 216 -4.98 9.75 14.09
CA ALA A 216 -5.64 10.00 15.38
C ALA A 216 -5.63 8.74 16.24
N SER A 217 -5.95 7.57 15.70
CA SER A 217 -6.00 6.28 16.44
C SER A 217 -4.64 5.87 17.00
N GLY A 218 -3.53 6.22 16.32
CA GLY A 218 -2.18 5.92 16.79
C GLY A 218 -1.69 6.79 17.96
N GLY A 219 -2.43 7.86 18.31
CA GLY A 219 -2.13 8.76 19.41
C GLY A 219 -0.83 9.55 19.23
N ARG A 220 -0.32 10.14 20.31
CA ARG A 220 0.84 11.06 20.28
C ARG A 220 2.13 10.45 19.70
N ARG A 221 2.29 9.14 19.74
CA ARG A 221 3.46 8.43 19.20
C ARG A 221 3.27 7.97 17.76
N CYS A 222 2.10 8.19 17.17
CA CYS A 222 1.87 7.89 15.77
C CYS A 222 2.87 8.62 14.89
N ALA A 223 3.58 7.88 14.06
CA ALA A 223 4.55 8.44 13.13
C ALA A 223 4.42 7.88 11.72
N CYS A 224 3.66 6.79 11.57
CA CYS A 224 3.36 6.19 10.28
C CYS A 224 1.96 5.60 10.29
N VAL A 225 1.24 5.76 9.19
CA VAL A 225 -0.03 5.09 8.89
C VAL A 225 0.12 4.41 7.55
N SER A 226 -0.14 3.12 7.47
CA SER A 226 -0.27 2.40 6.20
C SER A 226 -1.72 2.03 5.96
N GLY A 227 -2.10 1.84 4.70
CA GLY A 227 -3.47 1.54 4.31
C GLY A 227 -3.59 0.26 3.50
N PHE A 228 -4.84 -0.05 3.15
CA PHE A 228 -5.21 -1.21 2.36
C PHE A 228 -4.88 -0.99 0.88
N VAL A 229 -4.27 -1.98 0.23
CA VAL A 229 -3.90 -1.94 -1.18
C VAL A 229 -4.53 -3.12 -1.91
N PRO A 230 -5.83 -3.06 -2.20
CA PRO A 230 -6.49 -4.12 -2.95
C PRO A 230 -6.10 -4.09 -4.42
N THR A 231 -6.24 -5.26 -5.05
CA THR A 231 -6.11 -5.42 -6.49
C THR A 231 -7.18 -4.62 -7.21
N GLY A 232 -6.78 -3.76 -8.13
CA GLY A 232 -7.71 -2.94 -8.92
C GLY A 232 -8.20 -3.61 -10.21
N GLU A 233 -7.48 -4.63 -10.71
CA GLU A 233 -7.82 -5.39 -11.92
C GLU A 233 -7.37 -6.85 -11.80
N LEU A 234 -8.21 -7.78 -12.28
CA LEU A 234 -7.88 -9.20 -12.42
C LEU A 234 -8.31 -9.70 -13.81
N ARG A 235 -7.54 -9.36 -14.83
CA ARG A 235 -7.89 -9.57 -16.24
C ARG A 235 -6.96 -10.53 -16.96
N THR A 236 -5.81 -10.83 -16.34
CA THR A 236 -4.79 -11.72 -16.91
C THR A 236 -4.30 -12.76 -15.88
N PRO A 237 -3.75 -13.90 -16.33
CA PRO A 237 -3.15 -14.88 -15.43
C PRO A 237 -2.04 -14.28 -14.55
N ALA A 238 -1.23 -13.35 -15.09
CA ALA A 238 -0.16 -12.68 -14.34
C ALA A 238 -0.70 -11.87 -13.15
N GLN A 239 -1.76 -11.08 -13.36
CA GLN A 239 -2.42 -10.32 -12.29
C GLN A 239 -3.01 -11.25 -11.23
N ALA A 240 -3.71 -12.31 -11.64
CA ALA A 240 -4.31 -13.26 -10.72
C ALA A 240 -3.26 -14.10 -9.97
N TRP A 241 -2.15 -14.43 -10.60
CA TRP A 241 -1.02 -15.09 -9.94
C TRP A 241 -0.47 -14.21 -8.81
N PHE A 242 -0.24 -12.94 -9.11
CA PHE A 242 0.26 -11.99 -8.12
C PHE A 242 -0.73 -11.79 -6.97
N ASP A 243 -2.01 -11.55 -7.29
CA ASP A 243 -3.09 -11.37 -6.30
C ASP A 243 -3.21 -12.57 -5.34
N SER A 244 -3.03 -13.79 -5.84
CA SER A 244 -3.07 -14.98 -4.99
C SER A 244 -1.91 -15.07 -3.99
N ARG A 245 -0.82 -14.35 -4.23
CA ARG A 245 0.41 -14.37 -3.41
C ARG A 245 0.50 -13.25 -2.40
N ILE A 246 -0.17 -12.13 -2.65
CA ILE A 246 -0.14 -10.99 -1.74
C ILE A 246 -1.13 -11.16 -0.61
N GLY A 247 -0.69 -10.96 0.62
CA GLY A 247 -1.55 -11.08 1.79
C GLY A 247 -2.05 -9.75 2.35
N TRP A 248 -1.38 -8.63 2.04
CA TRP A 248 -1.80 -7.31 2.53
C TRP A 248 -3.15 -6.83 1.99
N ASN A 249 -3.70 -7.47 0.95
CA ASN A 249 -5.04 -7.24 0.43
C ASN A 249 -6.14 -8.07 1.11
N ARG A 250 -5.88 -8.65 2.29
CA ARG A 250 -6.79 -9.54 3.03
C ARG A 250 -6.93 -9.20 4.51
N VAL A 251 -6.31 -8.12 4.96
CA VAL A 251 -6.41 -7.66 6.34
C VAL A 251 -7.43 -6.52 6.40
N PHE A 252 -8.60 -6.79 6.96
CA PHE A 252 -9.73 -5.85 7.01
C PHE A 252 -9.89 -5.15 8.36
N ALA A 253 -9.08 -5.52 9.37
CA ALA A 253 -9.09 -4.89 10.68
C ALA A 253 -7.92 -3.93 10.86
N PRO A 254 -8.11 -2.79 11.55
CA PRO A 254 -7.03 -1.92 11.97
C PRO A 254 -6.00 -2.65 12.84
N ARG A 255 -4.73 -2.31 12.70
CA ARG A 255 -3.64 -2.86 13.51
C ARG A 255 -2.70 -1.77 13.99
N VAL A 256 -2.18 -1.96 15.19
CA VAL A 256 -1.22 -1.03 15.78
C VAL A 256 0.08 -1.78 16.08
N PHE A 257 1.18 -1.27 15.53
CA PHE A 257 2.51 -1.84 15.70
C PHE A 257 3.38 -0.90 16.53
N ARG A 258 3.78 -1.34 17.71
CA ARG A 258 4.68 -0.59 18.59
C ARG A 258 5.63 -1.54 19.32
N LEU A 259 6.88 -1.10 19.49
CA LEU A 259 7.93 -1.94 20.07
C LEU A 259 7.67 -2.27 21.56
N SER A 260 6.99 -1.36 22.28
CA SER A 260 6.62 -1.53 23.68
C SER A 260 5.51 -2.58 23.89
N GLU A 261 4.76 -2.90 22.84
CA GLU A 261 3.61 -3.80 22.88
C GLU A 261 3.59 -4.67 21.60
N PRO A 262 4.49 -5.66 21.50
CA PRO A 262 4.57 -6.51 20.33
C PRO A 262 3.28 -7.30 20.10
N PRO A 263 2.74 -7.37 18.87
CA PRO A 263 1.58 -8.19 18.56
C PRO A 263 1.82 -9.66 18.91
N ALA A 264 0.84 -10.31 19.56
CA ALA A 264 0.95 -11.70 20.02
C ALA A 264 1.02 -12.69 18.84
N ASP A 265 0.39 -12.36 17.72
CA ASP A 265 0.37 -13.15 16.49
C ASP A 265 1.64 -12.99 15.62
N LEU A 266 2.58 -12.11 16.01
CA LEU A 266 3.83 -11.85 15.30
C LEU A 266 5.06 -12.26 16.13
N PRO A 267 5.40 -13.56 16.17
CA PRO A 267 6.45 -14.07 17.05
C PRO A 267 7.87 -13.57 16.75
N LEU A 268 8.11 -13.09 15.52
CA LEU A 268 9.39 -12.51 15.10
C LEU A 268 9.32 -10.98 14.98
N PHE A 269 8.30 -10.34 15.57
CA PHE A 269 8.22 -8.88 15.58
C PHE A 269 9.51 -8.27 16.16
N PRO A 270 10.06 -7.22 15.56
CA PRO A 270 9.56 -6.43 14.43
C PRO A 270 10.08 -6.88 13.04
N PHE A 271 10.64 -8.06 12.88
CA PHE A 271 11.29 -8.53 11.64
C PHE A 271 10.30 -9.08 10.59
N GLN A 272 9.03 -9.24 10.94
CA GLN A 272 7.96 -9.66 10.02
C GLN A 272 7.41 -8.45 9.24
N VAL A 273 8.27 -7.83 8.44
CA VAL A 273 8.01 -6.52 7.82
C VAL A 273 6.91 -6.50 6.76
N GLY A 274 6.56 -7.64 6.18
CA GLY A 274 5.50 -7.75 5.17
C GLY A 274 4.11 -7.40 5.67
N VAL A 275 3.89 -7.38 7.00
CA VAL A 275 2.59 -7.08 7.60
C VAL A 275 2.35 -5.57 7.85
N TYR A 276 3.35 -4.73 7.62
CA TYR A 276 3.25 -3.30 7.96
C TYR A 276 2.56 -2.46 6.88
N GLY A 277 2.28 -3.02 5.72
CA GLY A 277 1.69 -2.35 4.58
C GLY A 277 2.60 -2.33 3.36
N ALA A 278 2.22 -1.55 2.36
CA ALA A 278 2.92 -1.43 1.09
C ALA A 278 3.33 0.02 0.81
N GLY A 279 4.41 0.20 0.05
CA GLY A 279 4.96 1.49 -0.33
C GLY A 279 4.03 2.37 -1.18
N ALA A 280 2.99 1.77 -1.76
CA ALA A 280 1.99 2.47 -2.57
C ALA A 280 0.92 3.20 -1.74
N ASN A 281 0.84 2.96 -0.41
CA ASN A 281 -0.21 3.53 0.44
C ASN A 281 0.24 3.69 1.88
N PHE A 282 0.91 4.79 2.20
CA PHE A 282 1.24 5.12 3.57
C PHE A 282 1.44 6.62 3.78
N ALA A 283 1.30 7.07 5.01
CA ALA A 283 1.63 8.40 5.46
C ALA A 283 2.68 8.35 6.57
N ALA A 284 3.55 9.34 6.65
CA ALA A 284 4.51 9.43 7.73
C ALA A 284 4.75 10.89 8.17
N ARG A 285 5.01 11.07 9.44
CA ARG A 285 5.34 12.36 10.02
C ARG A 285 6.67 12.89 9.48
N ARG A 286 6.65 14.11 8.91
CA ARG A 286 7.82 14.69 8.24
C ARG A 286 9.04 14.84 9.16
N ASP A 287 8.85 15.21 10.42
CA ASP A 287 9.93 15.31 11.40
C ASP A 287 10.56 13.94 11.72
N VAL A 288 9.75 12.87 11.75
CA VAL A 288 10.25 11.51 11.95
C VAL A 288 10.99 11.01 10.71
N ILE A 289 10.48 11.29 9.49
CA ILE A 289 11.23 10.98 8.26
C ILE A 289 12.60 11.65 8.31
N ALA A 290 12.65 12.92 8.69
CA ALA A 290 13.93 13.66 8.81
C ALA A 290 14.86 13.08 9.90
N ALA A 291 14.32 12.75 11.08
CA ALA A 291 15.07 12.14 12.18
C ALA A 291 15.67 10.77 11.79
N LEU A 292 14.91 10.00 10.99
CA LEU A 292 15.34 8.71 10.42
C LEU A 292 16.22 8.85 9.18
N ARG A 293 16.55 10.08 8.75
CA ARG A 293 17.38 10.39 7.57
C ARG A 293 16.75 9.96 6.24
N GLY A 294 15.43 10.01 6.15
CA GLY A 294 14.69 9.67 4.94
C GLY A 294 14.71 8.20 4.57
N PHE A 295 14.42 7.91 3.29
CA PHE A 295 14.53 6.58 2.71
C PHE A 295 15.98 6.26 2.34
N ASP A 296 16.37 4.98 2.48
CA ASP A 296 17.72 4.55 2.11
C ASP A 296 17.86 4.51 0.58
N VAL A 297 18.65 5.42 0.05
CA VAL A 297 18.91 5.58 -1.39
C VAL A 297 19.60 4.38 -2.05
N HIS A 298 20.04 3.40 -1.27
CA HIS A 298 20.61 2.14 -1.76
C HIS A 298 19.55 1.03 -1.95
N LEU A 299 18.29 1.30 -1.53
CA LEU A 299 17.14 0.42 -1.67
C LEU A 299 16.11 1.06 -2.61
N GLY A 300 15.25 0.22 -3.19
CA GLY A 300 14.10 0.68 -4.00
C GLY A 300 14.25 0.49 -5.50
N ALA A 301 13.15 0.68 -6.20
CA ALA A 301 13.10 0.66 -7.65
C ALA A 301 14.08 1.69 -8.25
N GLY A 302 14.69 1.36 -9.39
CA GLY A 302 15.73 2.17 -10.01
C GLY A 302 17.14 1.98 -9.44
N THR A 303 17.30 1.14 -8.40
CA THR A 303 18.60 0.73 -7.83
C THR A 303 18.92 -0.73 -8.15
N ASP A 304 20.13 -1.20 -7.76
CA ASP A 304 20.50 -2.61 -7.91
C ASP A 304 19.61 -3.55 -7.08
N THR A 305 19.02 -3.06 -5.98
CA THR A 305 18.18 -3.86 -5.09
C THR A 305 16.74 -4.00 -5.58
N LYS A 306 16.28 -3.10 -6.43
CA LYS A 306 14.93 -3.06 -7.05
C LYS A 306 13.74 -2.98 -6.07
N GLY A 307 13.96 -2.88 -4.76
CA GLY A 307 12.90 -2.82 -3.74
C GLY A 307 13.46 -2.75 -2.33
N GLY A 308 12.58 -2.82 -1.32
CA GLY A 308 12.92 -2.92 0.08
C GLY A 308 13.05 -1.59 0.83
N GLU A 309 12.78 -0.46 0.19
CA GLU A 309 12.89 0.88 0.78
C GLU A 309 11.76 1.19 1.75
N ASP A 310 10.56 0.70 1.46
CA ASP A 310 9.36 0.87 2.27
C ASP A 310 9.41 0.01 3.55
N ILE A 311 9.71 -1.28 3.41
CA ILE A 311 9.86 -2.19 4.55
C ILE A 311 11.02 -1.75 5.46
N ASP A 312 12.11 -1.21 4.89
CA ASP A 312 13.20 -0.59 5.65
C ASP A 312 12.72 0.62 6.45
N PHE A 313 11.92 1.48 5.83
CA PHE A 313 11.39 2.67 6.48
C PHE A 313 10.44 2.30 7.62
N PHE A 314 9.47 1.42 7.40
CA PHE A 314 8.54 0.94 8.42
C PHE A 314 9.26 0.31 9.61
N PHE A 315 10.24 -0.56 9.32
CA PHE A 315 11.07 -1.18 10.34
C PHE A 315 11.80 -0.16 11.21
N ARG A 316 12.40 0.86 10.58
CA ARG A 316 13.12 1.93 11.31
C ARG A 316 12.17 2.81 12.14
N VAL A 317 10.95 3.08 11.68
CA VAL A 317 9.92 3.80 12.45
C VAL A 317 9.63 3.05 13.75
N ILE A 318 9.38 1.74 13.68
CA ILE A 318 9.09 0.90 14.84
C ILE A 318 10.31 0.82 15.77
N LEU A 319 11.51 0.60 15.24
CA LEU A 319 12.73 0.53 16.06
C LEU A 319 13.07 1.84 16.77
N ALA A 320 12.66 2.98 16.23
CA ALA A 320 12.80 4.28 16.87
C ALA A 320 11.80 4.52 18.01
N GLY A 321 10.93 3.55 18.32
CA GLY A 321 9.93 3.63 19.39
C GLY A 321 8.66 4.36 19.01
N HIS A 322 8.45 4.62 17.72
CA HIS A 322 7.22 5.21 17.21
C HIS A 322 6.15 4.14 16.97
N THR A 323 4.91 4.60 16.82
CA THR A 323 3.77 3.77 16.45
C THR A 323 3.55 3.81 14.94
N LEU A 324 3.37 2.64 14.34
CA LEU A 324 2.82 2.46 12.99
C LEU A 324 1.40 1.91 13.13
N VAL A 325 0.45 2.54 12.46
CA VAL A 325 -0.94 2.12 12.39
C VAL A 325 -1.21 1.59 10.98
N TYR A 326 -1.85 0.44 10.88
CA TYR A 326 -2.48 -0.03 9.65
C TYR A 326 -3.97 0.33 9.72
N GLU A 327 -4.41 1.17 8.80
CA GLU A 327 -5.80 1.66 8.68
C GLU A 327 -6.42 1.12 7.38
N PRO A 328 -7.22 0.06 7.44
CA PRO A 328 -7.72 -0.61 6.24
C PRO A 328 -8.69 0.24 5.42
N SER A 329 -9.39 1.21 6.03
CA SER A 329 -10.28 2.10 5.28
C SER A 329 -9.54 3.17 4.45
N ALA A 330 -8.21 3.32 4.64
CA ALA A 330 -7.36 4.06 3.72
C ALA A 330 -7.06 3.19 2.50
N ILE A 331 -7.91 3.25 1.48
CA ILE A 331 -7.89 2.34 0.33
C ILE A 331 -7.18 2.97 -0.86
N VAL A 332 -6.25 2.23 -1.45
CA VAL A 332 -5.60 2.57 -2.72
C VAL A 332 -5.64 1.35 -3.63
N TRP A 333 -6.45 1.40 -4.68
CA TRP A 333 -6.58 0.34 -5.67
C TRP A 333 -5.33 0.31 -6.56
N HIS A 334 -4.65 -0.84 -6.61
CA HIS A 334 -3.40 -0.98 -7.35
C HIS A 334 -3.59 -1.78 -8.63
N ARG A 335 -3.08 -1.26 -9.76
CA ARG A 335 -3.04 -1.97 -11.03
C ARG A 335 -1.80 -2.85 -11.08
N HIS A 336 -2.00 -4.16 -10.96
CA HIS A 336 -0.90 -5.14 -11.04
C HIS A 336 -0.39 -5.30 -12.46
N ARG A 337 0.82 -5.84 -12.57
CA ARG A 337 1.45 -6.15 -13.85
C ARG A 337 0.64 -7.21 -14.59
N ASP A 338 0.37 -6.97 -15.88
CA ASP A 338 -0.55 -7.74 -16.71
C ASP A 338 0.14 -8.77 -17.64
N THR A 339 1.48 -8.73 -17.75
CA THR A 339 2.28 -9.63 -18.57
C THR A 339 3.22 -10.48 -17.72
N ASP A 340 3.58 -11.68 -18.21
CA ASP A 340 4.50 -12.59 -17.54
C ASP A 340 5.88 -11.96 -17.31
N ASP A 341 6.43 -11.22 -18.28
CA ASP A 341 7.73 -10.54 -18.16
C ASP A 341 7.71 -9.48 -17.06
N ALA A 342 6.63 -8.70 -16.98
CA ALA A 342 6.47 -7.69 -15.96
C ALA A 342 6.27 -8.31 -14.57
N LEU A 343 5.54 -9.43 -14.46
CA LEU A 343 5.40 -10.24 -13.25
C LEU A 343 6.76 -10.79 -12.78
N VAL A 344 7.55 -11.34 -13.69
CA VAL A 344 8.93 -11.81 -13.42
C VAL A 344 9.80 -10.67 -12.89
N SER A 345 9.74 -9.50 -13.53
CA SER A 345 10.48 -8.32 -13.08
C SER A 345 10.09 -7.89 -11.67
N GLN A 346 8.79 -7.96 -11.34
CA GLN A 346 8.25 -7.66 -10.02
C GLN A 346 8.71 -8.69 -8.97
N ALA A 347 8.64 -9.98 -9.27
CA ALA A 347 9.11 -11.05 -8.38
C ALA A 347 10.63 -10.92 -8.08
N VAL A 348 11.43 -10.57 -9.10
CA VAL A 348 12.86 -10.24 -8.89
C VAL A 348 13.01 -9.04 -7.94
N GLY A 349 12.17 -8.01 -8.07
CA GLY A 349 12.16 -6.85 -7.18
C GLY A 349 11.89 -7.23 -5.73
N TYR A 350 10.86 -8.03 -5.48
CA TYR A 350 10.50 -8.49 -4.13
C TYR A 350 11.58 -9.36 -3.50
N GLY A 351 12.00 -10.43 -4.16
CA GLY A 351 13.02 -11.32 -3.60
C GLY A 351 14.34 -10.62 -3.31
N ARG A 352 14.81 -9.82 -4.27
CA ARG A 352 16.06 -9.05 -4.15
C ARG A 352 15.94 -7.92 -3.13
N GLY A 353 14.85 -7.17 -3.14
CA GLY A 353 14.60 -6.06 -2.21
C GLY A 353 14.53 -6.54 -0.77
N PHE A 354 13.76 -7.61 -0.51
CA PHE A 354 13.66 -8.21 0.82
C PHE A 354 15.04 -8.67 1.34
N SER A 355 15.79 -9.42 0.54
CA SER A 355 17.10 -9.92 0.98
C SER A 355 18.17 -8.83 1.09
N ALA A 356 18.07 -7.75 0.30
CA ALA A 356 18.90 -6.56 0.45
C ALA A 356 18.60 -5.83 1.77
N TRP A 357 17.32 -5.66 2.12
CA TRP A 357 16.90 -5.14 3.42
C TRP A 357 17.39 -6.03 4.58
N ALA A 358 17.22 -7.35 4.47
CA ALA A 358 17.72 -8.30 5.47
C ALA A 358 19.24 -8.17 5.65
N THR A 359 19.99 -8.05 4.56
CA THR A 359 21.44 -7.82 4.59
C THR A 359 21.78 -6.54 5.33
N LYS A 360 21.14 -5.41 4.97
CA LYS A 360 21.31 -4.14 5.68
C LYS A 360 21.07 -4.27 7.18
N THR A 361 19.99 -4.95 7.52
CA THR A 361 19.52 -5.12 8.90
C THR A 361 20.51 -5.97 9.71
N LEU A 362 20.99 -7.08 9.16
CA LEU A 362 21.95 -7.98 9.80
C LEU A 362 23.38 -7.40 9.90
N LEU A 363 23.75 -6.48 9.02
CA LEU A 363 25.02 -5.74 9.13
C LEU A 363 25.05 -4.76 10.32
N SER A 364 23.93 -4.50 10.98
CA SER A 364 23.86 -3.75 12.22
C SER A 364 23.98 -4.69 13.43
N PRO A 365 25.04 -4.62 14.26
CA PRO A 365 25.19 -5.48 15.44
C PRO A 365 24.00 -5.40 16.40
N ALA A 366 23.44 -4.20 16.57
CA ALA A 366 22.27 -4.00 17.42
C ALA A 366 21.01 -4.73 16.88
N ASN A 367 20.80 -4.72 15.57
CA ASN A 367 19.65 -5.41 14.95
C ASN A 367 19.89 -6.93 14.91
N LEU A 368 21.13 -7.37 14.69
CA LEU A 368 21.49 -8.78 14.81
C LEU A 368 21.18 -9.31 16.21
N GLY A 369 21.61 -8.58 17.26
CA GLY A 369 21.31 -8.94 18.64
C GLY A 369 19.79 -9.02 18.93
N ARG A 370 19.01 -8.04 18.43
CA ARG A 370 17.53 -8.07 18.54
C ARG A 370 16.93 -9.27 17.82
N GLY A 371 17.42 -9.59 16.62
CA GLY A 371 16.96 -10.75 15.85
C GLY A 371 17.21 -12.07 16.58
N LEU A 372 18.41 -12.25 17.10
CA LEU A 372 18.78 -13.43 17.90
C LEU A 372 17.90 -13.53 19.15
N TRP A 373 17.65 -12.41 19.84
CA TRP A 373 16.74 -12.37 20.99
C TRP A 373 15.30 -12.73 20.61
N ALA A 374 14.77 -12.21 19.47
CA ALA A 374 13.42 -12.56 19.00
C ALA A 374 13.30 -14.06 18.70
N VAL A 375 14.32 -14.67 18.09
CA VAL A 375 14.37 -16.12 17.83
C VAL A 375 14.45 -16.91 19.15
N ALA A 376 15.29 -16.49 20.09
CA ALA A 376 15.43 -17.14 21.39
C ALA A 376 14.13 -17.06 22.20
N ARG A 377 13.49 -15.88 22.23
CA ARG A 377 12.19 -15.68 22.88
C ARG A 377 11.11 -16.60 22.28
N ARG A 378 11.13 -16.81 20.96
CA ARG A 378 10.21 -17.73 20.31
C ARG A 378 10.38 -19.16 20.85
N GLY A 379 11.62 -19.65 20.98
CA GLY A 379 11.91 -20.98 21.51
C GLY A 379 11.42 -21.15 22.95
N SER A 380 11.49 -20.10 23.78
CA SER A 380 11.02 -20.13 25.19
C SER A 380 9.48 -20.11 25.34
N LEU A 381 8.74 -19.70 24.28
CA LEU A 381 7.27 -19.59 24.32
C LEU A 381 6.56 -20.85 23.81
N ASN A 382 7.26 -21.96 23.56
CA ASN A 382 6.69 -23.21 22.99
C ASN A 382 5.80 -22.96 21.75
N LEU A 383 6.15 -21.95 20.94
CA LEU A 383 5.40 -21.63 19.74
C LEU A 383 5.63 -22.70 18.65
N LYS A 384 4.63 -22.92 17.82
CA LYS A 384 4.69 -23.86 16.69
C LYS A 384 5.96 -23.65 15.87
N PRO A 385 6.53 -24.71 15.26
CA PRO A 385 7.66 -24.57 14.32
C PRO A 385 7.42 -23.50 13.28
N LEU A 386 8.48 -22.82 12.80
CA LEU A 386 8.35 -21.79 11.74
C LEU A 386 7.69 -22.33 10.47
N ALA A 387 7.87 -23.64 10.20
CA ALA A 387 7.23 -24.33 9.07
C ALA A 387 5.70 -24.46 9.24
N ASP A 388 5.20 -24.49 10.48
CA ASP A 388 3.78 -24.58 10.80
C ASP A 388 3.13 -23.20 10.99
N TYR A 389 3.94 -22.14 10.93
CA TYR A 389 3.47 -20.77 10.99
C TYR A 389 3.00 -20.36 9.60
N ARG A 390 1.72 -20.56 9.32
CA ARG A 390 1.10 -19.96 8.14
C ARG A 390 1.23 -18.45 8.29
N ASP A 391 1.89 -17.83 7.34
CA ASP A 391 1.82 -16.38 7.19
C ASP A 391 0.33 -16.02 7.16
N PRO A 392 -0.19 -15.20 8.12
CA PRO A 392 -1.60 -14.77 8.08
C PRO A 392 -1.95 -14.12 6.74
N MET A 393 -0.94 -13.80 5.96
CA MET A 393 -1.02 -13.22 4.63
C MET A 393 -0.98 -14.29 3.51
N SER A 394 -0.75 -15.59 3.80
CA SER A 394 -0.73 -16.64 2.79
C SER A 394 -2.14 -17.04 2.34
N THR A 395 -2.29 -17.33 1.05
CA THR A 395 -3.55 -17.79 0.47
C THR A 395 -3.55 -19.30 0.33
N ASP A 396 -4.67 -19.97 0.63
CA ASP A 396 -4.84 -21.40 0.38
C ASP A 396 -5.18 -21.71 -1.11
N THR A 397 -5.46 -20.66 -1.90
CA THR A 397 -5.79 -20.82 -3.33
C THR A 397 -4.50 -20.93 -4.14
N PRO A 398 -4.31 -22.03 -4.88
CA PRO A 398 -3.14 -22.15 -5.74
C PRO A 398 -3.17 -21.06 -6.81
N PRO A 399 -2.01 -20.45 -7.14
CA PRO A 399 -1.94 -19.47 -8.19
C PRO A 399 -2.31 -20.09 -9.55
N PRO A 400 -2.93 -19.31 -10.45
CA PRO A 400 -3.19 -19.78 -11.80
C PRO A 400 -1.87 -20.08 -12.53
N PRO A 401 -1.87 -20.99 -13.50
CA PRO A 401 -0.67 -21.27 -14.29
C PRO A 401 -0.27 -20.05 -15.11
N VAL A 402 1.00 -19.70 -15.04
CA VAL A 402 1.67 -18.68 -15.87
C VAL A 402 2.81 -19.36 -16.63
N GLY A 403 3.23 -18.78 -17.76
CA GLY A 403 4.24 -19.37 -18.65
C GLY A 403 5.65 -19.50 -18.05
N VAL A 404 5.86 -19.02 -16.82
CA VAL A 404 7.17 -18.96 -16.15
C VAL A 404 7.08 -19.47 -14.71
N ASP A 405 8.11 -20.18 -14.25
CA ASP A 405 8.25 -20.55 -12.83
C ASP A 405 8.68 -19.33 -11.99
N VAL A 406 7.71 -18.50 -11.65
CA VAL A 406 7.91 -17.24 -10.90
C VAL A 406 8.53 -17.49 -9.53
N LEU A 407 8.18 -18.59 -8.85
CA LEU A 407 8.73 -18.94 -7.54
C LEU A 407 10.23 -19.23 -7.62
N ARG A 408 10.67 -19.95 -8.65
CA ARG A 408 12.09 -20.19 -8.86
C ARG A 408 12.86 -18.91 -9.17
N VAL A 409 12.24 -17.98 -9.92
CA VAL A 409 12.82 -16.67 -10.22
C VAL A 409 12.98 -15.86 -8.94
N GLU A 410 11.95 -15.77 -8.11
CA GLU A 410 11.96 -15.07 -6.83
C GLU A 410 13.03 -15.63 -5.87
N HIS A 411 13.12 -16.95 -5.74
CA HIS A 411 14.15 -17.63 -4.94
C HIS A 411 15.59 -17.26 -5.39
N ARG A 412 15.84 -17.31 -6.70
CA ARG A 412 17.15 -16.91 -7.24
C ARG A 412 17.42 -15.41 -7.01
N ALA A 413 16.40 -14.58 -7.12
CA ALA A 413 16.51 -13.15 -6.87
C ALA A 413 16.88 -12.85 -5.40
N THR A 414 16.32 -13.62 -4.46
CA THR A 414 16.65 -13.53 -3.03
C THR A 414 18.15 -13.74 -2.78
N LEU A 415 18.78 -14.71 -3.44
CA LEU A 415 20.21 -14.94 -3.34
C LEU A 415 21.06 -13.76 -3.89
N SER A 416 20.50 -12.97 -4.77
CA SER A 416 21.17 -11.82 -5.40
C SER A 416 21.08 -10.49 -4.62
N GLY A 417 20.29 -10.42 -3.57
CA GLY A 417 20.07 -9.20 -2.78
C GLY A 417 21.30 -8.71 -2.02
N PRO A 418 22.02 -9.58 -1.29
CA PRO A 418 23.22 -9.18 -0.57
C PRO A 418 24.28 -8.49 -1.47
N PRO A 419 24.72 -9.10 -2.59
CA PRO A 419 25.65 -8.43 -3.49
C PRO A 419 25.06 -7.20 -4.18
N ALA A 420 23.74 -7.16 -4.43
CA ALA A 420 23.08 -6.00 -5.00
C ALA A 420 23.12 -4.80 -4.03
N TYR A 421 22.83 -5.03 -2.74
CA TYR A 421 22.93 -4.00 -1.72
C TYR A 421 24.36 -3.44 -1.59
N LEU A 422 25.37 -4.31 -1.54
CA LEU A 422 26.74 -3.88 -1.45
C LEU A 422 27.16 -3.06 -2.69
N ARG A 423 26.81 -3.52 -3.90
CA ARG A 423 27.07 -2.77 -5.15
C ARG A 423 26.38 -1.41 -5.17
N SER A 424 25.11 -1.35 -4.74
CA SER A 424 24.37 -0.09 -4.68
C SER A 424 25.10 0.93 -3.79
N ARG A 425 25.71 0.51 -2.69
CA ARG A 425 26.51 1.38 -1.82
C ARG A 425 27.78 1.92 -2.45
N LEU A 426 28.31 1.26 -3.47
CA LEU A 426 29.54 1.67 -4.16
C LEU A 426 29.26 2.64 -5.32
N ARG A 427 28.02 2.80 -5.78
CA ARG A 427 27.67 3.66 -6.92
C ARG A 427 27.88 5.15 -6.61
N PRO A 428 28.67 5.90 -7.45
CA PRO A 428 28.98 7.31 -7.20
C PRO A 428 27.76 8.25 -7.25
N ALA A 429 26.78 7.95 -8.11
CA ALA A 429 25.57 8.77 -8.29
C ALA A 429 24.70 8.80 -7.01
N VAL A 430 24.58 7.69 -6.33
CA VAL A 430 23.84 7.57 -5.05
C VAL A 430 24.54 8.37 -3.93
N ARG A 431 25.87 8.46 -3.97
CA ARG A 431 26.65 9.31 -3.04
C ARG A 431 26.36 10.80 -3.22
N ARG A 432 26.02 11.28 -4.43
CA ARG A 432 25.71 12.69 -4.70
C ARG A 432 24.32 13.11 -4.16
N ALA A 433 23.37 12.19 -4.04
CA ALA A 433 22.06 12.47 -3.45
C ALA A 433 22.10 12.69 -1.91
N ARG A 434 23.16 12.24 -1.24
CA ARG A 434 23.34 12.42 0.21
C ARG A 434 23.33 13.87 0.70
N PRO A 435 23.95 14.85 0.01
CA PRO A 435 23.94 16.25 0.44
C PRO A 435 22.55 16.90 0.44
N LEU A 436 21.64 16.47 -0.42
CA LEU A 436 20.26 17.00 -0.48
C LEU A 436 19.45 16.58 0.74
N VAL A 437 19.61 15.33 1.19
CA VAL A 437 18.98 14.83 2.44
C VAL A 437 19.54 15.57 3.65
N ASP A 438 20.86 15.84 3.66
CA ASP A 438 21.53 16.57 4.74
C ASP A 438 21.17 18.07 4.78
N SER A 439 20.87 18.69 3.63
CA SER A 439 20.39 20.08 3.57
C SER A 439 18.94 20.22 4.04
N ALA A 440 18.06 19.28 3.64
CA ALA A 440 16.68 19.20 4.12
C ALA A 440 16.63 18.97 5.63
N ARG A 441 17.54 18.16 6.17
CA ARG A 441 17.68 17.95 7.61
C ARG A 441 18.09 19.20 8.35
N ARG A 442 19.07 19.96 7.86
CA ARG A 442 19.48 21.23 8.49
C ARG A 442 18.32 22.21 8.55
N ALA A 443 17.57 22.36 7.46
CA ALA A 443 16.38 23.21 7.42
C ALA A 443 15.27 22.75 8.38
N ALA A 444 15.08 21.45 8.59
CA ALA A 444 14.14 20.89 9.56
C ALA A 444 14.63 21.11 11.01
N ASP A 445 15.90 20.87 11.29
CA ASP A 445 16.52 21.08 12.61
C ASP A 445 16.48 22.57 13.02
N ASP A 446 16.70 23.49 12.08
CA ASP A 446 16.62 24.94 12.33
C ASP A 446 15.19 25.39 12.62
N ARG A 447 14.17 24.85 11.92
CA ARG A 447 12.75 25.10 12.23
C ARG A 447 12.35 24.55 13.59
N ILE A 448 12.78 23.35 13.96
CA ILE A 448 12.50 22.74 15.27
C ILE A 448 13.17 23.58 16.39
N ARG A 449 14.40 24.08 16.18
CA ARG A 449 15.05 24.98 17.12
C ARG A 449 14.32 26.32 17.24
N ALA A 450 13.81 26.87 16.16
CA ALA A 450 13.03 28.09 16.17
C ALA A 450 11.70 27.95 16.93
N LEU A 451 11.02 26.78 16.79
CA LEU A 451 9.78 26.48 17.52
C LEU A 451 10.00 26.22 19.03
N ARG A 452 11.20 25.76 19.44
CA ARG A 452 11.55 25.57 20.87
C ARG A 452 11.99 26.86 21.58
N ARG A 453 12.23 27.95 20.84
CA ARG A 453 12.61 29.26 21.36
C ARG A 453 11.43 30.23 21.47
N ARG A 454 10.24 29.84 21.07
CA ARG A 454 8.95 30.50 21.28
C ARG A 454 8.14 29.75 22.32
#